data_510c57e6a2f712be640770f777ac8e0b
#
_entry.id   510c57e6a2f712be640770f777ac8e0b
#
_cell.length_a   1.000
_cell.length_b   1.000
_cell.length_c   1.000
_cell.angle_alpha   90.00
_cell.angle_beta   90.00
_cell.angle_gamma   90.00
#
_symmetry.space_group_name_H-M   'P 1'
#
loop_
_entity.id
_entity.type
_entity.pdbx_description
1 polymer ?
#
loop_
_entity_poly.entity_id
_entity_poly.type
_entity_poly.pdbx_seq_one_letter_code
_entity_poly.pdbx_strand_id
1 'polypeptide(L)'
;MTPARDIDLLDISHYTANADHAIFRKLREEDPVHLNEGPDGVRFYALTRYDHVCAIARDHLHFINGKGTQIRDKRAEGHGAPSVHNADQPLHGRLRAPGVGAFRLSLLKHREGRIREVVRDLIAAVPRDENFDFVEKIAVAIPMIVFAEVLGVPQHRQQSLLHWANTMSDVSASDDVQADARRHLFDYFRELAAEKRAHPADDIASALVTAAPEGKPFTDEELDAYFMVLTVAGNETTRFLLTGGMEALLTRPDQLAMLREDPALIASAVEEMARWVSPVLQMRRTAAVNSDLFGTPIEAGTKVVLYFASANRDERAFENAAEFHVDRRNNRHVGFGIGAHFCMGAHLARLEAKIFLEEFLREIRQAEVVRPAKRAASNWFTGYDNLMLSWAR
;
A
#
# COMPACT_ATOMS: atom_id res chain seq x y z
N MET A 1 -2.47 6.23 -31.90
CA MET A 1 -1.88 5.95 -30.58
C MET A 1 -0.69 6.86 -30.38
N THR A 2 -0.57 7.51 -29.24
CA THR A 2 0.58 8.35 -28.88
C THR A 2 1.86 7.55 -28.99
N PRO A 3 2.96 8.04 -29.62
CA PRO A 3 4.27 7.39 -29.59
C PRO A 3 4.73 7.12 -28.16
N ALA A 4 5.46 6.03 -27.90
CA ALA A 4 5.91 5.68 -26.54
C ALA A 4 6.67 6.85 -25.88
N ARG A 5 7.57 7.50 -26.63
CA ARG A 5 8.37 8.64 -26.17
C ARG A 5 7.58 9.89 -25.74
N ASP A 6 6.32 10.02 -26.18
CA ASP A 6 5.47 11.19 -25.92
C ASP A 6 4.42 10.92 -24.81
N ILE A 7 4.52 9.78 -24.14
CA ILE A 7 3.63 9.41 -23.03
C ILE A 7 4.05 10.15 -21.76
N ASP A 8 3.12 10.91 -21.15
CA ASP A 8 3.32 11.52 -19.83
C ASP A 8 2.64 10.70 -18.74
N LEU A 9 3.45 10.03 -17.92
CA LEU A 9 2.99 9.22 -16.79
C LEU A 9 2.53 10.08 -15.58
N LEU A 10 2.61 11.41 -15.66
CA LEU A 10 2.02 12.33 -14.67
C LEU A 10 0.56 12.66 -14.99
N ASP A 11 0.08 12.36 -16.18
CA ASP A 11 -1.32 12.61 -16.57
C ASP A 11 -2.25 11.64 -15.82
N ILE A 12 -3.00 12.18 -14.88
CA ILE A 12 -3.97 11.44 -14.05
C ILE A 12 -5.09 10.80 -14.88
N SER A 13 -5.39 11.35 -16.06
CA SER A 13 -6.45 10.81 -16.92
C SER A 13 -6.16 9.38 -17.39
N HIS A 14 -4.89 9.00 -17.53
CA HIS A 14 -4.49 7.63 -17.88
C HIS A 14 -4.97 6.61 -16.83
N TYR A 15 -4.92 7.00 -15.56
CA TYR A 15 -5.28 6.13 -14.42
C TYR A 15 -6.79 6.10 -14.21
N THR A 16 -7.44 7.25 -14.24
CA THR A 16 -8.90 7.33 -14.05
C THR A 16 -9.69 6.69 -15.18
N ALA A 17 -9.14 6.69 -16.41
CA ALA A 17 -9.74 6.06 -17.58
C ALA A 17 -9.40 4.56 -17.75
N ASN A 18 -8.68 3.92 -16.79
CA ASN A 18 -8.19 2.55 -16.92
C ASN A 18 -7.28 2.32 -18.16
N ALA A 19 -6.60 3.35 -18.64
CA ALA A 19 -5.71 3.26 -19.80
C ALA A 19 -4.27 2.89 -19.43
N ASP A 20 -3.91 2.99 -18.15
CA ASP A 20 -2.56 2.81 -17.60
C ASP A 20 -1.94 1.46 -17.96
N HIS A 21 -2.68 0.35 -17.87
CA HIS A 21 -2.14 -0.97 -18.20
C HIS A 21 -1.79 -1.14 -19.68
N ALA A 22 -2.58 -0.55 -20.59
CA ALA A 22 -2.27 -0.54 -22.03
C ALA A 22 -1.04 0.34 -22.33
N ILE A 23 -0.92 1.47 -21.64
CA ILE A 23 0.23 2.36 -21.69
C ILE A 23 1.48 1.65 -21.18
N PHE A 24 1.41 1.00 -20.02
CA PHE A 24 2.53 0.24 -19.46
C PHE A 24 2.96 -0.91 -20.36
N ARG A 25 2.03 -1.62 -20.97
CA ARG A 25 2.36 -2.68 -21.95
C ARG A 25 3.16 -2.10 -23.10
N LYS A 26 2.70 -1.01 -23.68
CA LYS A 26 3.41 -0.32 -24.76
C LYS A 26 4.81 0.11 -24.33
N LEU A 27 4.97 0.71 -23.15
CA LEU A 27 6.28 1.10 -22.63
C LEU A 27 7.18 -0.10 -22.39
N ARG A 28 6.68 -1.22 -21.84
CA ARG A 28 7.49 -2.44 -21.67
C ARG A 28 8.03 -2.99 -22.99
N GLU A 29 7.26 -2.86 -24.06
CA GLU A 29 7.62 -3.33 -25.39
C GLU A 29 8.57 -2.40 -26.13
N GLU A 30 8.24 -1.09 -26.17
CA GLU A 30 8.89 -0.11 -27.06
C GLU A 30 9.94 0.77 -26.32
N ASP A 31 9.72 1.10 -25.04
CA ASP A 31 10.54 2.06 -24.27
C ASP A 31 10.58 1.73 -22.78
N PRO A 32 11.21 0.60 -22.39
CA PRO A 32 11.14 0.09 -21.01
C PRO A 32 11.91 0.91 -19.98
N VAL A 33 12.76 1.84 -20.41
CA VAL A 33 13.49 2.84 -19.61
C VAL A 33 13.06 4.22 -20.10
N HIS A 34 11.79 4.52 -19.88
CA HIS A 34 11.12 5.69 -20.43
C HIS A 34 11.56 6.98 -19.74
N LEU A 35 12.07 7.95 -20.49
CA LEU A 35 12.30 9.31 -19.98
C LEU A 35 10.99 10.09 -20.01
N ASN A 36 10.40 10.29 -18.84
CA ASN A 36 9.23 11.15 -18.69
C ASN A 36 9.64 12.59 -18.48
N GLU A 37 9.13 13.47 -19.30
CA GLU A 37 9.29 14.93 -19.16
C GLU A 37 7.89 15.55 -19.03
N GLY A 38 7.50 15.86 -17.80
CA GLY A 38 6.20 16.48 -17.52
C GLY A 38 6.16 17.95 -17.92
N PRO A 39 4.97 18.51 -18.17
CA PRO A 39 4.79 19.90 -18.63
C PRO A 39 5.26 20.93 -17.61
N ASP A 40 5.43 20.56 -16.36
CA ASP A 40 5.93 21.37 -15.25
C ASP A 40 7.44 21.23 -15.02
N GLY A 41 8.16 20.59 -15.95
CA GLY A 41 9.60 20.38 -15.90
C GLY A 41 10.05 19.25 -14.99
N VAL A 42 9.13 18.45 -14.44
CA VAL A 42 9.48 17.25 -13.67
C VAL A 42 9.99 16.17 -14.61
N ARG A 43 11.24 15.76 -14.42
CA ARG A 43 11.92 14.72 -15.22
C ARG A 43 12.26 13.51 -14.37
N PHE A 44 12.07 12.30 -14.92
CA PHE A 44 12.47 11.05 -14.30
C PHE A 44 12.53 9.92 -15.33
N TYR A 45 13.30 8.88 -15.05
CA TYR A 45 13.22 7.63 -15.81
C TYR A 45 12.22 6.68 -15.17
N ALA A 46 11.23 6.23 -15.96
CA ALA A 46 10.25 5.23 -15.55
C ALA A 46 10.71 3.84 -15.97
N LEU A 47 10.80 2.92 -15.01
CA LEU A 47 11.10 1.50 -15.26
C LEU A 47 9.81 0.71 -15.24
N THR A 48 9.50 0.07 -16.36
CA THR A 48 8.22 -0.63 -16.57
C THR A 48 8.35 -2.15 -16.61
N ARG A 49 9.54 -2.72 -16.91
CA ARG A 49 9.80 -4.17 -16.92
C ARG A 49 10.06 -4.71 -15.52
N TYR A 50 9.63 -5.95 -15.27
CA TYR A 50 9.77 -6.63 -13.99
C TYR A 50 11.23 -6.78 -13.56
N ASP A 51 12.11 -7.24 -14.43
CA ASP A 51 13.54 -7.43 -14.16
C ASP A 51 14.26 -6.11 -13.83
N HIS A 52 13.96 -5.04 -14.58
CA HIS A 52 14.49 -3.70 -14.32
C HIS A 52 14.05 -3.18 -12.94
N VAL A 53 12.76 -3.25 -12.64
CA VAL A 53 12.19 -2.85 -11.34
C VAL A 53 12.85 -3.63 -10.21
N CYS A 54 12.98 -4.96 -10.35
CA CYS A 54 13.60 -5.81 -9.35
C CYS A 54 15.09 -5.50 -9.14
N ALA A 55 15.82 -5.25 -10.22
CA ALA A 55 17.26 -4.94 -10.15
C ALA A 55 17.49 -3.64 -9.37
N ILE A 56 16.82 -2.55 -9.74
CA ILE A 56 16.98 -1.25 -9.08
C ILE A 56 16.46 -1.26 -7.64
N ALA A 57 15.34 -1.93 -7.37
CA ALA A 57 14.81 -2.03 -6.01
C ALA A 57 15.73 -2.78 -5.03
N ARG A 58 16.56 -3.71 -5.52
CA ARG A 58 17.57 -4.44 -4.71
C ARG A 58 18.86 -3.65 -4.52
N ASP A 59 19.19 -2.78 -5.45
CA ASP A 59 20.41 -1.96 -5.42
C ASP A 59 20.19 -0.67 -4.62
N HIS A 60 19.91 -0.84 -3.32
CA HIS A 60 19.63 0.26 -2.40
C HIS A 60 20.87 1.09 -2.01
N LEU A 61 22.05 0.72 -2.48
CA LEU A 61 23.28 1.49 -2.26
C LEU A 61 23.47 2.55 -3.35
N HIS A 62 23.15 2.20 -4.60
CA HIS A 62 23.26 3.14 -5.73
C HIS A 62 21.95 3.86 -6.04
N PHE A 63 20.80 3.30 -5.61
CA PHE A 63 19.46 3.87 -5.81
C PHE A 63 18.74 4.08 -4.49
N ILE A 64 18.88 5.27 -3.95
CA ILE A 64 18.54 5.64 -2.57
C ILE A 64 17.12 6.19 -2.44
N ASN A 65 16.57 6.12 -1.20
CA ASN A 65 15.26 6.65 -0.81
C ASN A 65 15.35 8.02 -0.13
N GLY A 66 16.51 8.39 0.44
CA GLY A 66 16.66 9.56 1.31
C GLY A 66 16.41 10.90 0.62
N LYS A 67 16.35 10.92 -0.71
CA LYS A 67 15.95 12.10 -1.50
C LYS A 67 14.46 12.14 -1.82
N GLY A 68 13.66 11.24 -1.20
CA GLY A 68 12.23 11.11 -1.40
C GLY A 68 11.83 9.91 -2.26
N THR A 69 10.61 9.43 -2.00
CA THR A 69 10.03 8.22 -2.64
C THR A 69 8.86 8.56 -3.57
N GLN A 70 8.44 9.82 -3.62
CA GLN A 70 7.45 10.34 -4.57
C GLN A 70 8.13 11.02 -5.76
N ILE A 71 7.48 11.04 -6.92
CA ILE A 71 8.00 11.66 -8.16
C ILE A 71 8.28 13.14 -7.94
N ARG A 72 7.32 13.86 -7.34
CA ARG A 72 7.51 15.26 -6.97
C ARG A 72 8.21 15.36 -5.64
N ASP A 73 9.17 16.29 -5.56
CA ASP A 73 9.79 16.60 -4.28
C ASP A 73 8.73 17.31 -3.41
N LYS A 74 8.49 16.79 -2.21
CA LYS A 74 7.71 17.54 -1.23
C LYS A 74 8.51 18.79 -0.89
N ARG A 75 7.84 19.95 -0.81
CA ARG A 75 8.46 21.15 -0.24
C ARG A 75 9.03 20.79 1.12
N ALA A 76 10.23 21.29 1.42
CA ALA A 76 10.91 21.10 2.70
C ALA A 76 10.18 21.90 3.81
N GLU A 77 8.96 21.49 4.14
CA GLU A 77 8.27 21.94 5.32
C GLU A 77 8.80 21.10 6.47
N GLY A 78 9.67 21.70 7.31
CA GLY A 78 10.04 21.31 8.66
C GLY A 78 9.91 19.81 8.99
N HIS A 79 10.56 18.95 8.23
CA HIS A 79 10.34 17.52 8.37
C HIS A 79 11.19 17.04 9.52
N GLY A 80 10.51 16.48 10.53
CA GLY A 80 11.11 15.78 11.64
C GLY A 80 12.12 14.70 11.21
N ALA A 81 12.48 13.81 12.11
CA ALA A 81 13.44 12.74 11.86
C ALA A 81 13.09 11.93 10.60
N PRO A 82 14.08 11.40 9.87
CA PRO A 82 13.85 10.47 8.79
C PRO A 82 13.03 9.26 9.25
N SER A 83 12.04 8.87 8.46
CA SER A 83 11.24 7.67 8.74
C SER A 83 11.88 6.43 8.12
N VAL A 84 11.48 5.25 8.57
CA VAL A 84 11.91 3.97 7.98
C VAL A 84 11.61 3.86 6.48
N HIS A 85 10.65 4.64 5.98
CA HIS A 85 10.23 4.64 4.58
C HIS A 85 11.23 5.39 3.67
N ASN A 86 11.81 6.49 4.15
CA ASN A 86 12.70 7.35 3.38
C ASN A 86 14.14 7.39 3.88
N ALA A 87 14.51 6.54 4.83
CA ALA A 87 15.90 6.43 5.29
C ALA A 87 16.72 5.53 4.35
N ASP A 88 18.03 5.82 4.27
CA ASP A 88 19.03 4.98 3.61
C ASP A 88 19.91 4.29 4.65
N GLN A 89 20.72 3.30 4.22
CA GLN A 89 21.68 2.64 5.09
C GLN A 89 22.78 3.63 5.55
N PRO A 90 23.27 3.51 6.81
CA PRO A 90 22.91 2.50 7.83
C PRO A 90 21.64 2.82 8.65
N LEU A 91 21.17 4.07 8.60
CA LEU A 91 20.02 4.53 9.39
C LEU A 91 18.76 3.68 9.15
N HIS A 92 18.49 3.33 7.88
CA HIS A 92 17.35 2.48 7.53
C HIS A 92 17.37 1.15 8.31
N GLY A 93 18.54 0.47 8.40
CA GLY A 93 18.68 -0.78 9.15
C GLY A 93 18.33 -0.60 10.62
N ARG A 94 18.81 0.46 11.25
CA ARG A 94 18.54 0.80 12.65
C ARG A 94 17.06 1.04 12.90
N LEU A 95 16.40 1.84 12.05
CA LEU A 95 14.98 2.14 12.19
C LEU A 95 14.10 0.92 11.91
N ARG A 96 14.49 0.08 10.93
CA ARG A 96 13.67 -1.04 10.46
C ARG A 96 13.65 -2.24 11.40
N ALA A 97 14.76 -2.56 12.03
CA ALA A 97 14.92 -3.80 12.81
C ALA A 97 13.84 -4.01 13.89
N PRO A 98 13.48 -3.01 14.72
CA PRO A 98 12.40 -3.16 15.70
C PRO A 98 11.03 -3.39 15.06
N GLY A 99 10.72 -2.68 13.96
CA GLY A 99 9.46 -2.84 13.25
C GLY A 99 9.29 -4.24 12.66
N VAL A 100 10.34 -4.80 12.04
CA VAL A 100 10.30 -6.19 11.54
C VAL A 100 9.97 -7.17 12.69
N GLY A 101 10.52 -6.93 13.89
CA GLY A 101 10.18 -7.70 15.08
C GLY A 101 8.71 -7.57 15.47
N ALA A 102 8.18 -6.35 15.46
CA ALA A 102 6.80 -6.03 15.85
C ALA A 102 5.74 -6.58 14.87
N PHE A 103 6.07 -6.67 13.58
CA PHE A 103 5.16 -7.23 12.55
C PHE A 103 5.36 -8.73 12.29
N ARG A 104 5.99 -9.47 13.22
CA ARG A 104 6.16 -10.94 13.07
C ARG A 104 4.80 -11.66 13.03
N LEU A 105 4.72 -12.65 12.15
CA LEU A 105 3.50 -13.46 11.98
C LEU A 105 3.01 -14.09 13.29
N SER A 106 3.92 -14.46 14.21
CA SER A 106 3.55 -15.02 15.52
C SER A 106 2.73 -14.06 16.37
N LEU A 107 3.07 -12.76 16.37
CA LEU A 107 2.32 -11.74 17.12
C LEU A 107 0.96 -11.46 16.45
N LEU A 108 0.90 -11.47 15.13
CA LEU A 108 -0.34 -11.26 14.37
C LEU A 108 -1.34 -12.43 14.55
N LYS A 109 -0.86 -13.66 14.71
CA LYS A 109 -1.72 -14.84 14.95
C LYS A 109 -2.58 -14.70 16.21
N HIS A 110 -2.06 -14.10 17.27
CA HIS A 110 -2.85 -13.86 18.51
C HIS A 110 -3.98 -12.85 18.30
N ARG A 111 -3.91 -12.01 17.24
CA ARG A 111 -4.90 -11.00 16.90
C ARG A 111 -5.92 -11.50 15.86
N GLU A 112 -5.70 -12.66 15.23
CA GLU A 112 -6.57 -13.19 14.17
C GLU A 112 -8.04 -13.28 14.61
N GLY A 113 -8.32 -13.77 15.82
CA GLY A 113 -9.68 -13.86 16.37
C GLY A 113 -10.36 -12.48 16.41
N ARG A 114 -9.65 -11.47 16.92
CA ARG A 114 -10.17 -10.11 17.02
C ARG A 114 -10.38 -9.46 15.64
N ILE A 115 -9.43 -9.63 14.71
CA ILE A 115 -9.59 -9.15 13.32
C ILE A 115 -10.82 -9.78 12.69
N ARG A 116 -11.03 -11.07 12.91
CA ARG A 116 -12.19 -11.81 12.40
C ARG A 116 -13.52 -11.30 12.97
N GLU A 117 -13.57 -10.99 14.26
CA GLU A 117 -14.73 -10.33 14.87
C GLU A 117 -15.03 -8.99 14.21
N VAL A 118 -14.04 -8.13 14.05
CA VAL A 118 -14.20 -6.83 13.37
C VAL A 118 -14.77 -7.00 11.96
N VAL A 119 -14.22 -7.91 11.17
CA VAL A 119 -14.69 -8.17 9.81
C VAL A 119 -16.12 -8.67 9.80
N ARG A 120 -16.49 -9.59 10.71
CA ARG A 120 -17.86 -10.10 10.85
C ARG A 120 -18.84 -8.99 11.20
N ASP A 121 -18.48 -8.16 12.17
CA ASP A 121 -19.35 -7.06 12.62
C ASP A 121 -19.58 -6.06 11.48
N LEU A 122 -18.56 -5.74 10.70
CA LEU A 122 -18.68 -4.86 9.53
C LEU A 122 -19.56 -5.48 8.44
N ILE A 123 -19.38 -6.77 8.12
CA ILE A 123 -20.25 -7.48 7.18
C ILE A 123 -21.68 -7.52 7.71
N ALA A 124 -21.86 -7.76 9.01
CA ALA A 124 -23.17 -7.84 9.64
C ALA A 124 -23.92 -6.49 9.65
N ALA A 125 -23.18 -5.38 9.74
CA ALA A 125 -23.75 -4.02 9.78
C ALA A 125 -24.26 -3.54 8.41
N VAL A 126 -23.82 -4.17 7.31
CA VAL A 126 -24.33 -3.81 5.98
C VAL A 126 -25.80 -4.21 5.84
N PRO A 127 -26.70 -3.29 5.41
CA PRO A 127 -28.11 -3.60 5.19
C PRO A 127 -28.30 -4.78 4.22
N ARG A 128 -29.36 -5.56 4.47
CA ARG A 128 -29.74 -6.66 3.57
C ARG A 128 -30.49 -6.12 2.37
N ASP A 129 -30.23 -6.69 1.21
CA ASP A 129 -30.97 -6.42 -0.03
C ASP A 129 -30.97 -4.93 -0.45
N GLU A 130 -29.94 -4.18 -0.01
CA GLU A 130 -29.73 -2.79 -0.40
C GLU A 130 -28.37 -2.62 -1.10
N ASN A 131 -28.32 -1.64 -2.01
CA ASN A 131 -27.05 -1.23 -2.61
C ASN A 131 -26.26 -0.40 -1.60
N PHE A 132 -24.97 -0.68 -1.48
CA PHE A 132 -24.08 0.05 -0.57
C PHE A 132 -22.72 0.29 -1.19
N ASP A 133 -22.00 1.30 -0.68
CA ASP A 133 -20.60 1.52 -1.06
C ASP A 133 -19.69 0.66 -0.19
N PHE A 134 -19.08 -0.34 -0.82
CA PHE A 134 -18.14 -1.25 -0.17
C PHE A 134 -16.91 -0.51 0.38
N VAL A 135 -16.45 0.57 -0.29
CA VAL A 135 -15.33 1.38 0.15
C VAL A 135 -15.65 2.01 1.50
N GLU A 136 -16.79 2.71 1.58
CA GLU A 136 -17.22 3.43 2.78
C GLU A 136 -17.53 2.49 3.96
N LYS A 137 -18.29 1.41 3.70
CA LYS A 137 -18.83 0.57 4.76
C LYS A 137 -17.85 -0.47 5.29
N ILE A 138 -16.90 -0.93 4.46
CA ILE A 138 -16.03 -2.06 4.79
C ILE A 138 -14.56 -1.75 4.57
N ALA A 139 -14.15 -1.36 3.34
CA ALA A 139 -12.76 -1.36 2.98
C ALA A 139 -11.93 -0.26 3.68
N VAL A 140 -12.53 0.86 4.07
CA VAL A 140 -11.91 1.90 4.91
C VAL A 140 -11.81 1.45 6.36
N ALA A 141 -12.85 0.79 6.89
CA ALA A 141 -12.93 0.47 8.31
C ALA A 141 -11.97 -0.65 8.73
N ILE A 142 -11.82 -1.71 7.91
CA ILE A 142 -11.00 -2.88 8.25
C ILE A 142 -9.56 -2.46 8.59
N PRO A 143 -8.77 -1.86 7.67
CA PRO A 143 -7.36 -1.59 7.94
C PRO A 143 -7.16 -0.61 9.10
N MET A 144 -8.06 0.33 9.27
CA MET A 144 -7.95 1.34 10.33
C MET A 144 -8.20 0.75 11.72
N ILE A 145 -9.26 -0.04 11.88
CA ILE A 145 -9.57 -0.69 13.17
C ILE A 145 -8.46 -1.71 13.50
N VAL A 146 -8.06 -2.52 12.53
CA VAL A 146 -7.01 -3.51 12.71
C VAL A 146 -5.67 -2.85 13.06
N PHE A 147 -5.32 -1.76 12.36
CA PHE A 147 -4.11 -0.99 12.68
C PHE A 147 -4.14 -0.45 14.12
N ALA A 148 -5.24 0.15 14.55
CA ALA A 148 -5.39 0.65 15.90
C ALA A 148 -5.24 -0.48 16.95
N GLU A 149 -5.82 -1.65 16.70
CA GLU A 149 -5.70 -2.83 17.56
C GLU A 149 -4.25 -3.34 17.67
N VAL A 150 -3.55 -3.49 16.53
CA VAL A 150 -2.16 -4.00 16.54
C VAL A 150 -1.15 -2.97 17.05
N LEU A 151 -1.45 -1.67 16.87
CA LEU A 151 -0.64 -0.58 17.43
C LEU A 151 -0.77 -0.53 18.97
N GLY A 152 -1.86 -1.05 19.52
CA GLY A 152 -2.15 -1.02 20.95
C GLY A 152 -2.90 0.22 21.42
N VAL A 153 -3.70 0.81 20.51
CA VAL A 153 -4.57 1.97 20.80
C VAL A 153 -5.77 1.50 21.63
N PRO A 154 -6.03 2.08 22.82
CA PRO A 154 -7.20 1.75 23.61
C PRO A 154 -8.51 1.98 22.84
N GLN A 155 -9.48 1.08 23.02
CA GLN A 155 -10.74 1.09 22.24
C GLN A 155 -11.46 2.44 22.23
N HIS A 156 -11.49 3.13 23.37
CA HIS A 156 -12.15 4.43 23.50
C HIS A 156 -11.45 5.58 22.73
N ARG A 157 -10.19 5.39 22.28
CA ARG A 157 -9.41 6.36 21.50
C ARG A 157 -9.36 6.02 19.99
N GLN A 158 -9.79 4.82 19.60
CA GLN A 158 -9.70 4.37 18.22
C GLN A 158 -10.49 5.27 17.25
N GLN A 159 -11.69 5.72 17.62
CA GLN A 159 -12.48 6.62 16.79
C GLN A 159 -11.79 7.97 16.54
N SER A 160 -11.13 8.54 17.55
CA SER A 160 -10.37 9.77 17.38
C SER A 160 -9.20 9.60 16.45
N LEU A 161 -8.42 8.51 16.62
CA LEU A 161 -7.30 8.18 15.72
C LEU A 161 -7.78 8.05 14.27
N LEU A 162 -8.87 7.31 14.06
CA LEU A 162 -9.51 7.11 12.76
C LEU A 162 -9.93 8.43 12.12
N HIS A 163 -10.59 9.29 12.89
CA HIS A 163 -11.03 10.59 12.43
C HIS A 163 -9.85 11.47 11.99
N TRP A 164 -8.83 11.61 12.81
CA TRP A 164 -7.66 12.43 12.47
C TRP A 164 -6.87 11.88 11.29
N ALA A 165 -6.69 10.57 11.20
CA ALA A 165 -5.97 9.95 10.09
C ALA A 165 -6.72 10.14 8.75
N ASN A 166 -8.04 9.97 8.74
CA ASN A 166 -8.86 10.19 7.55
C ASN A 166 -8.85 11.68 7.15
N THR A 167 -9.04 12.60 8.12
CA THR A 167 -9.03 14.05 7.87
C THR A 167 -7.68 14.52 7.31
N MET A 168 -6.58 14.00 7.85
CA MET A 168 -5.24 14.33 7.35
C MET A 168 -5.02 13.89 5.90
N SER A 169 -5.65 12.80 5.48
CA SER A 169 -5.54 12.23 4.13
C SER A 169 -6.62 12.74 3.16
N ASP A 170 -7.61 13.48 3.64
CA ASP A 170 -8.70 13.99 2.82
C ASP A 170 -8.24 15.17 1.96
N VAL A 171 -8.03 14.92 0.67
CA VAL A 171 -7.61 15.95 -0.31
C VAL A 171 -8.66 17.04 -0.56
N SER A 172 -9.91 16.85 -0.10
CA SER A 172 -10.97 17.86 -0.17
C SER A 172 -10.97 18.80 1.03
N ALA A 173 -10.31 18.42 2.12
CA ALA A 173 -10.15 19.27 3.31
C ALA A 173 -9.13 20.39 3.07
N SER A 174 -9.31 21.54 3.70
CA SER A 174 -8.34 22.65 3.63
C SER A 174 -7.02 22.28 4.30
N ASP A 175 -5.93 22.92 3.88
CA ASP A 175 -4.58 22.73 4.47
C ASP A 175 -4.57 22.92 5.99
N ASP A 176 -5.32 23.91 6.51
CA ASP A 176 -5.43 24.15 7.95
C ASP A 176 -6.10 22.99 8.70
N VAL A 177 -7.15 22.40 8.12
CA VAL A 177 -7.87 21.26 8.70
C VAL A 177 -6.98 20.01 8.69
N GLN A 178 -6.26 19.78 7.60
CA GLN A 178 -5.30 18.68 7.53
C GLN A 178 -4.13 18.87 8.50
N ALA A 179 -3.62 20.10 8.64
CA ALA A 179 -2.54 20.42 9.58
C ALA A 179 -2.98 20.25 11.04
N ASP A 180 -4.22 20.62 11.36
CA ASP A 180 -4.82 20.41 12.69
C ASP A 180 -4.95 18.92 13.03
N ALA A 181 -5.49 18.14 12.12
CA ALA A 181 -5.58 16.68 12.26
C ALA A 181 -4.20 16.03 12.47
N ARG A 182 -3.19 16.48 11.72
CA ARG A 182 -1.80 16.03 11.88
C ARG A 182 -1.24 16.36 13.26
N ARG A 183 -1.50 17.55 13.78
CA ARG A 183 -1.09 17.97 15.12
C ARG A 183 -1.70 17.05 16.19
N HIS A 184 -3.01 16.80 16.12
CA HIS A 184 -3.70 15.88 17.04
C HIS A 184 -3.13 14.44 16.98
N LEU A 185 -2.74 13.96 15.80
CA LEU A 185 -2.07 12.66 15.67
C LEU A 185 -0.73 12.65 16.40
N PHE A 186 0.12 13.67 16.23
CA PHE A 186 1.40 13.74 16.92
C PHE A 186 1.26 13.84 18.43
N ASP A 187 0.34 14.68 18.92
CA ASP A 187 0.06 14.80 20.35
C ASP A 187 -0.39 13.45 20.92
N TYR A 188 -1.29 12.76 20.23
CA TYR A 188 -1.75 11.45 20.63
C TYR A 188 -0.63 10.39 20.59
N PHE A 189 0.23 10.38 19.59
CA PHE A 189 1.35 9.42 19.53
C PHE A 189 2.34 9.62 20.67
N ARG A 190 2.58 10.85 21.10
CA ARG A 190 3.40 11.16 22.27
C ARG A 190 2.77 10.66 23.57
N GLU A 191 1.45 10.86 23.75
CA GLU A 191 0.69 10.30 24.86
C GLU A 191 0.80 8.78 24.88
N LEU A 192 0.55 8.11 23.75
CA LEU A 192 0.66 6.67 23.58
C LEU A 192 2.07 6.17 23.88
N ALA A 193 3.09 6.83 23.38
CA ALA A 193 4.48 6.47 23.62
C ALA A 193 4.83 6.54 25.13
N ALA A 194 4.38 7.58 25.81
CA ALA A 194 4.58 7.73 27.26
C ALA A 194 3.86 6.63 28.05
N GLU A 195 2.61 6.32 27.71
CA GLU A 195 1.83 5.23 28.31
C GLU A 195 2.53 3.89 28.12
N LYS A 196 2.97 3.58 26.89
CA LYS A 196 3.61 2.28 26.57
C LYS A 196 5.00 2.14 27.15
N ARG A 197 5.74 3.22 27.39
CA ARG A 197 7.00 3.18 28.15
C ARG A 197 6.75 2.84 29.62
N ALA A 198 5.66 3.37 30.23
CA ALA A 198 5.30 3.09 31.62
C ALA A 198 4.67 1.69 31.78
N HIS A 199 3.87 1.28 30.83
CA HIS A 199 3.08 0.04 30.87
C HIS A 199 3.18 -0.71 29.53
N PRO A 200 4.33 -1.36 29.23
CA PRO A 200 4.50 -2.14 28.00
C PRO A 200 3.49 -3.28 27.90
N ALA A 201 2.98 -3.51 26.68
CA ALA A 201 2.07 -4.59 26.34
C ALA A 201 2.54 -5.34 25.08
N ASP A 202 1.82 -6.37 24.68
CA ASP A 202 2.10 -7.11 23.44
C ASP A 202 1.48 -6.39 22.25
N ASP A 203 2.08 -5.24 21.88
CA ASP A 203 1.65 -4.39 20.74
C ASP A 203 2.85 -3.71 20.07
N ILE A 204 2.58 -3.15 18.88
CA ILE A 204 3.62 -2.48 18.06
C ILE A 204 4.18 -1.25 18.77
N ALA A 205 3.34 -0.44 19.42
CA ALA A 205 3.80 0.77 20.08
C ALA A 205 4.77 0.41 21.23
N SER A 206 4.44 -0.59 22.05
CA SER A 206 5.33 -1.09 23.11
C SER A 206 6.66 -1.61 22.57
N ALA A 207 6.60 -2.37 21.46
CA ALA A 207 7.81 -2.89 20.82
C ALA A 207 8.74 -1.78 20.32
N LEU A 208 8.16 -0.70 19.78
CA LEU A 208 8.94 0.45 19.29
C LEU A 208 9.51 1.31 20.43
N VAL A 209 8.70 1.66 21.44
CA VAL A 209 9.15 2.56 22.52
C VAL A 209 10.16 1.92 23.48
N THR A 210 10.18 0.58 23.56
CA THR A 210 11.16 -0.17 24.36
C THR A 210 12.40 -0.60 23.57
N ALA A 211 12.36 -0.44 22.24
CA ALA A 211 13.49 -0.79 21.39
C ALA A 211 14.70 0.13 21.59
N ALA A 212 15.87 -0.46 21.64
CA ALA A 212 17.14 0.26 21.67
C ALA A 212 18.09 -0.33 20.61
N PRO A 213 17.81 -0.15 19.31
CA PRO A 213 18.65 -0.69 18.24
C PRO A 213 20.07 -0.08 18.36
N GLU A 214 21.08 -0.94 18.29
CA GLU A 214 22.50 -0.57 18.49
C GLU A 214 22.76 0.13 19.85
N GLY A 215 21.96 -0.20 20.87
CA GLY A 215 22.05 0.36 22.22
C GLY A 215 21.51 1.80 22.35
N LYS A 216 20.85 2.35 21.31
CA LYS A 216 20.30 3.71 21.30
C LYS A 216 18.77 3.64 21.19
N PRO A 217 18.01 4.05 22.23
CA PRO A 217 16.55 4.19 22.12
C PRO A 217 16.15 5.14 20.99
N PHE A 218 14.94 4.99 20.48
CA PHE A 218 14.37 5.99 19.58
C PHE A 218 14.13 7.33 20.29
N THR A 219 14.42 8.44 19.60
CA THR A 219 13.99 9.77 20.06
C THR A 219 12.48 9.92 19.85
N ASP A 220 11.89 10.94 20.50
CA ASP A 220 10.46 11.21 20.33
C ASP A 220 10.13 11.59 18.88
N GLU A 221 11.02 12.33 18.20
CA GLU A 221 10.85 12.68 16.78
C GLU A 221 10.93 11.46 15.86
N GLU A 222 11.80 10.49 16.18
CA GLU A 222 11.88 9.24 15.44
C GLU A 222 10.62 8.38 15.64
N LEU A 223 10.05 8.35 16.84
CA LEU A 223 8.78 7.68 17.13
C LEU A 223 7.61 8.38 16.44
N ASP A 224 7.55 9.71 16.50
CA ASP A 224 6.54 10.50 15.77
C ASP A 224 6.54 10.16 14.27
N ALA A 225 7.74 10.17 13.65
CA ALA A 225 7.90 9.81 12.24
C ALA A 225 7.53 8.35 11.97
N TYR A 226 7.82 7.46 12.92
CA TYR A 226 7.49 6.03 12.79
C TYR A 226 5.97 5.78 12.86
N PHE A 227 5.30 6.29 13.89
CA PHE A 227 3.85 6.14 14.04
C PHE A 227 3.09 6.78 12.89
N MET A 228 3.55 7.96 12.42
CA MET A 228 2.95 8.63 11.28
C MET A 228 3.05 7.77 10.00
N VAL A 229 4.23 7.24 9.69
CA VAL A 229 4.38 6.41 8.49
C VAL A 229 3.57 5.12 8.57
N LEU A 230 3.46 4.49 9.75
CA LEU A 230 2.63 3.31 9.93
C LEU A 230 1.14 3.62 9.72
N THR A 231 0.66 4.76 10.23
CA THR A 231 -0.73 5.21 10.08
C THR A 231 -1.10 5.41 8.60
N VAL A 232 -0.23 6.09 7.84
CA VAL A 232 -0.49 6.37 6.42
C VAL A 232 -0.33 5.11 5.58
N ALA A 233 0.74 4.34 5.79
CA ALA A 233 1.06 3.21 4.93
C ALA A 233 0.09 2.03 5.08
N GLY A 234 -0.46 1.81 6.28
CA GLY A 234 -1.35 0.67 6.56
C GLY A 234 -2.78 0.88 6.08
N ASN A 235 -3.25 2.12 5.98
CA ASN A 235 -4.65 2.42 5.69
C ASN A 235 -4.99 2.30 4.20
N GLU A 236 -4.47 3.20 3.37
CA GLU A 236 -4.90 3.31 1.97
C GLU A 236 -4.53 2.08 1.13
N THR A 237 -3.37 1.49 1.38
CA THR A 237 -2.90 0.36 0.59
C THR A 237 -3.77 -0.89 0.79
N THR A 238 -4.16 -1.21 2.02
CA THR A 238 -5.05 -2.34 2.30
C THR A 238 -6.47 -2.05 1.83
N ARG A 239 -6.97 -0.81 1.98
CA ARG A 239 -8.24 -0.37 1.39
C ARG A 239 -8.27 -0.65 -0.12
N PHE A 240 -7.23 -0.26 -0.84
CA PHE A 240 -7.14 -0.47 -2.29
C PHE A 240 -6.96 -1.94 -2.65
N LEU A 241 -6.21 -2.72 -1.86
CA LEU A 241 -6.12 -4.16 -2.04
C LEU A 241 -7.51 -4.83 -1.98
N LEU A 242 -8.31 -4.47 -0.97
CA LEU A 242 -9.65 -5.01 -0.77
C LEU A 242 -10.60 -4.56 -1.88
N THR A 243 -10.63 -3.26 -2.21
CA THR A 243 -11.56 -2.73 -3.22
C THR A 243 -11.26 -3.25 -4.62
N GLY A 244 -9.99 -3.24 -5.03
CA GLY A 244 -9.58 -3.74 -6.34
C GLY A 244 -9.66 -5.26 -6.44
N GLY A 245 -9.39 -5.98 -5.35
CA GLY A 245 -9.54 -7.43 -5.28
C GLY A 245 -10.99 -7.87 -5.38
N MET A 246 -11.90 -7.20 -4.68
CA MET A 246 -13.33 -7.49 -4.75
C MET A 246 -13.92 -7.17 -6.11
N GLU A 247 -13.56 -6.03 -6.72
CA GLU A 247 -13.96 -5.72 -8.09
C GLU A 247 -13.49 -6.82 -9.04
N ALA A 248 -12.23 -7.23 -8.94
CA ALA A 248 -11.67 -8.29 -9.78
C ALA A 248 -12.41 -9.61 -9.64
N LEU A 249 -12.76 -10.02 -8.42
CA LEU A 249 -13.52 -11.26 -8.16
C LEU A 249 -14.97 -11.18 -8.64
N LEU A 250 -15.67 -10.08 -8.36
CA LEU A 250 -17.08 -9.95 -8.68
C LEU A 250 -17.34 -9.74 -10.18
N THR A 251 -16.35 -9.23 -10.92
CA THR A 251 -16.42 -9.12 -12.38
C THR A 251 -15.94 -10.38 -13.12
N ARG A 252 -15.47 -11.40 -12.37
CA ARG A 252 -15.02 -12.71 -12.89
C ARG A 252 -15.68 -13.85 -12.10
N PRO A 253 -16.94 -14.15 -12.41
CA PRO A 253 -17.74 -15.13 -11.64
C PRO A 253 -17.14 -16.53 -11.62
N ASP A 254 -16.38 -16.93 -12.64
CA ASP A 254 -15.62 -18.17 -12.69
C ASP A 254 -14.55 -18.24 -11.58
N GLN A 255 -13.81 -17.15 -11.35
CA GLN A 255 -12.80 -17.06 -10.30
C GLN A 255 -13.40 -17.06 -8.90
N LEU A 256 -14.55 -16.40 -8.72
CA LEU A 256 -15.30 -16.45 -7.46
C LEU A 256 -15.85 -17.85 -7.19
N ALA A 257 -16.36 -18.54 -8.23
CA ALA A 257 -16.84 -19.91 -8.10
C ALA A 257 -15.73 -20.87 -7.66
N MET A 258 -14.53 -20.77 -8.25
CA MET A 258 -13.36 -21.57 -7.83
C MET A 258 -13.06 -21.40 -6.34
N LEU A 259 -13.10 -20.16 -5.82
CA LEU A 259 -12.86 -19.89 -4.38
C LEU A 259 -13.97 -20.46 -3.49
N ARG A 260 -15.21 -20.52 -3.97
CA ARG A 260 -16.31 -21.14 -3.23
C ARG A 260 -16.19 -22.66 -3.19
N GLU A 261 -15.73 -23.27 -4.28
CA GLU A 261 -15.51 -24.72 -4.39
C GLU A 261 -14.29 -25.17 -3.59
N ASP A 262 -13.21 -24.38 -3.61
CA ASP A 262 -11.97 -24.69 -2.90
C ASP A 262 -11.45 -23.49 -2.09
N PRO A 263 -11.87 -23.33 -0.83
CA PRO A 263 -11.38 -22.26 0.05
C PRO A 263 -9.87 -22.32 0.34
N ALA A 264 -9.17 -23.43 0.05
CA ALA A 264 -7.72 -23.49 0.19
C ALA A 264 -7.00 -22.52 -0.79
N LEU A 265 -7.68 -22.11 -1.87
CA LEU A 265 -7.20 -21.11 -2.81
C LEU A 265 -7.19 -19.68 -2.28
N ILE A 266 -7.79 -19.39 -1.11
CA ILE A 266 -7.84 -18.03 -0.56
C ILE A 266 -6.44 -17.44 -0.40
N ALA A 267 -5.47 -18.24 0.03
CA ALA A 267 -4.10 -17.73 0.20
C ALA A 267 -3.47 -17.30 -1.14
N SER A 268 -3.65 -18.09 -2.22
CA SER A 268 -3.16 -17.71 -3.56
C SER A 268 -3.97 -16.58 -4.16
N ALA A 269 -5.27 -16.50 -3.89
CA ALA A 269 -6.13 -15.41 -4.33
C ALA A 269 -5.69 -14.07 -3.72
N VAL A 270 -5.28 -14.03 -2.46
CA VAL A 270 -4.75 -12.82 -1.81
C VAL A 270 -3.45 -12.34 -2.49
N GLU A 271 -2.53 -13.25 -2.84
CA GLU A 271 -1.34 -12.90 -3.61
C GLU A 271 -1.71 -12.39 -5.02
N GLU A 272 -2.71 -13.01 -5.65
CA GLU A 272 -3.17 -12.55 -6.96
C GLU A 272 -3.85 -11.18 -6.88
N MET A 273 -4.65 -10.92 -5.84
CA MET A 273 -5.19 -9.58 -5.57
C MET A 273 -4.05 -8.55 -5.44
N ALA A 274 -3.00 -8.88 -4.68
CA ALA A 274 -1.86 -7.98 -4.49
C ALA A 274 -1.09 -7.73 -5.80
N ARG A 275 -0.93 -8.75 -6.66
CA ARG A 275 -0.35 -8.62 -7.99
C ARG A 275 -1.23 -7.76 -8.90
N TRP A 276 -2.51 -8.09 -8.97
CA TRP A 276 -3.49 -7.50 -9.88
C TRP A 276 -3.75 -6.04 -9.58
N VAL A 277 -3.96 -5.71 -8.32
CA VAL A 277 -4.24 -4.34 -7.88
C VAL A 277 -2.95 -3.51 -7.84
N SER A 278 -1.87 -4.05 -7.26
CA SER A 278 -0.64 -3.29 -7.01
C SER A 278 -0.94 -1.95 -6.31
N PRO A 279 -1.48 -1.94 -5.07
CA PRO A 279 -2.01 -0.74 -4.42
C PRO A 279 -1.06 0.46 -4.43
N VAL A 280 0.24 0.23 -4.26
CA VAL A 280 1.28 1.21 -4.57
C VAL A 280 1.69 1.02 -6.03
N LEU A 281 1.27 1.94 -6.88
CA LEU A 281 1.50 1.89 -8.32
C LEU A 281 2.98 2.01 -8.66
N GLN A 282 3.69 2.91 -7.96
CA GLN A 282 5.09 3.19 -8.21
C GLN A 282 5.80 3.75 -6.99
N MET A 283 7.13 3.65 -6.97
CA MET A 283 8.01 4.31 -6.00
C MET A 283 9.24 4.87 -6.68
N ARG A 284 9.61 6.11 -6.32
CA ARG A 284 10.85 6.74 -6.78
C ARG A 284 12.05 6.20 -6.01
N ARG A 285 13.18 6.15 -6.73
CA ARG A 285 14.54 6.12 -6.22
C ARG A 285 15.30 7.33 -6.77
N THR A 286 16.44 7.63 -6.18
CA THR A 286 17.38 8.62 -6.73
C THR A 286 18.72 7.98 -6.90
N ALA A 287 19.34 8.12 -8.07
CA ALA A 287 20.71 7.64 -8.30
C ALA A 287 21.69 8.38 -7.38
N ALA A 288 22.39 7.64 -6.54
CA ALA A 288 23.39 8.21 -5.62
C ALA A 288 24.71 8.54 -6.34
N VAL A 289 25.00 7.84 -7.42
CA VAL A 289 26.20 7.97 -8.26
C VAL A 289 25.81 7.92 -9.73
N ASN A 290 26.73 8.35 -10.61
CA ASN A 290 26.57 8.13 -12.05
C ASN A 290 26.47 6.63 -12.32
N SER A 291 25.48 6.23 -13.10
CA SER A 291 25.13 4.82 -13.31
C SER A 291 24.71 4.58 -14.76
N ASP A 292 24.70 3.31 -15.15
CA ASP A 292 24.05 2.87 -16.38
C ASP A 292 22.69 2.24 -16.04
N LEU A 293 21.63 2.77 -16.64
CA LEU A 293 20.27 2.29 -16.46
C LEU A 293 19.86 1.44 -17.67
N PHE A 294 20.35 0.20 -17.71
CA PHE A 294 20.08 -0.77 -18.78
C PHE A 294 20.45 -0.24 -20.19
N GLY A 295 21.64 0.34 -20.32
CA GLY A 295 22.13 0.95 -21.56
C GLY A 295 21.87 2.46 -21.69
N THR A 296 21.26 3.07 -20.68
CA THR A 296 21.00 4.51 -20.61
C THR A 296 21.89 5.11 -19.51
N PRO A 297 22.94 5.89 -19.84
CA PRO A 297 23.77 6.55 -18.84
C PRO A 297 22.97 7.64 -18.12
N ILE A 298 23.02 7.66 -16.79
CA ILE A 298 22.37 8.64 -15.93
C ILE A 298 23.34 9.25 -14.93
N GLU A 299 23.13 10.50 -14.56
CA GLU A 299 23.92 11.21 -13.57
C GLU A 299 23.41 10.99 -12.15
N ALA A 300 24.29 11.18 -11.17
CA ALA A 300 23.91 11.26 -9.77
C ALA A 300 22.81 12.33 -9.57
N GLY A 301 21.82 12.04 -8.72
CA GLY A 301 20.64 12.88 -8.51
C GLY A 301 19.46 12.59 -9.44
N THR A 302 19.65 11.78 -10.49
CA THR A 302 18.57 11.40 -11.41
C THR A 302 17.47 10.63 -10.67
N LYS A 303 16.22 11.01 -10.92
CA LYS A 303 15.02 10.31 -10.41
C LYS A 303 14.75 9.08 -11.27
N VAL A 304 14.61 7.91 -10.63
CA VAL A 304 14.26 6.64 -11.25
C VAL A 304 13.00 6.09 -10.58
N VAL A 305 11.92 5.91 -11.34
CA VAL A 305 10.61 5.53 -10.82
C VAL A 305 10.32 4.08 -11.18
N LEU A 306 10.06 3.26 -10.17
CA LEU A 306 9.81 1.82 -10.29
C LEU A 306 8.30 1.60 -10.38
N TYR A 307 7.77 1.28 -11.56
CA TYR A 307 6.34 1.04 -11.76
C TYR A 307 5.97 -0.41 -11.40
N PHE A 308 5.63 -0.67 -10.13
CA PHE A 308 5.24 -1.99 -9.64
C PHE A 308 4.00 -2.54 -10.35
N ALA A 309 3.01 -1.69 -10.63
CA ALA A 309 1.80 -2.10 -11.35
C ALA A 309 2.11 -2.57 -12.79
N SER A 310 3.09 -1.95 -13.44
CA SER A 310 3.58 -2.40 -14.74
C SER A 310 4.34 -3.72 -14.63
N ALA A 311 5.30 -3.81 -13.68
CA ALA A 311 6.10 -5.01 -13.44
C ALA A 311 5.24 -6.23 -13.14
N ASN A 312 4.17 -6.07 -12.35
CA ASN A 312 3.23 -7.13 -12.01
C ASN A 312 2.35 -7.61 -13.17
N ARG A 313 2.38 -6.93 -14.29
CA ARG A 313 1.69 -7.28 -15.55
C ARG A 313 2.67 -7.58 -16.70
N ASP A 314 3.97 -7.78 -16.39
CA ASP A 314 4.98 -8.10 -17.39
C ASP A 314 4.84 -9.54 -17.88
N GLU A 315 4.56 -9.70 -19.17
CA GLU A 315 4.36 -10.98 -19.84
C GLU A 315 5.63 -11.84 -19.87
N ARG A 316 6.80 -11.25 -19.59
CA ARG A 316 8.09 -11.95 -19.47
C ARG A 316 8.26 -12.61 -18.11
N ALA A 317 7.52 -12.12 -17.09
CA ALA A 317 7.61 -12.57 -15.71
C ALA A 317 6.42 -13.44 -15.28
N PHE A 318 5.25 -13.21 -15.87
CA PHE A 318 4.00 -13.87 -15.51
C PHE A 318 3.30 -14.45 -16.74
N GLU A 319 3.01 -15.71 -16.68
CA GLU A 319 2.12 -16.37 -17.66
C GLU A 319 0.72 -15.75 -17.56
N ASN A 320 0.08 -15.45 -18.70
CA ASN A 320 -1.21 -14.77 -18.74
C ASN A 320 -1.26 -13.54 -17.82
N ALA A 321 -0.25 -12.68 -17.93
CA ALA A 321 -0.05 -11.52 -17.03
C ALA A 321 -1.23 -10.56 -17.01
N ALA A 322 -2.00 -10.47 -18.10
CA ALA A 322 -3.19 -9.62 -18.24
C ALA A 322 -4.48 -10.26 -17.70
N GLU A 323 -4.41 -11.46 -17.12
CA GLU A 323 -5.55 -12.19 -16.56
C GLU A 323 -5.44 -12.31 -15.05
N PHE A 324 -6.57 -12.39 -14.37
CA PHE A 324 -6.69 -12.58 -12.93
C PHE A 324 -7.01 -14.06 -12.65
N HIS A 325 -6.13 -14.74 -11.91
CA HIS A 325 -6.25 -16.17 -11.60
C HIS A 325 -6.06 -16.43 -10.11
N VAL A 326 -7.11 -16.83 -9.41
CA VAL A 326 -7.06 -17.11 -7.96
C VAL A 326 -6.14 -18.27 -7.58
N ASP A 327 -5.85 -19.15 -8.52
CA ASP A 327 -4.97 -20.31 -8.40
C ASP A 327 -3.57 -20.10 -9.01
N ARG A 328 -3.20 -18.83 -9.31
CA ARG A 328 -1.92 -18.52 -9.96
C ARG A 328 -0.74 -19.15 -9.21
N ARG A 329 -0.03 -20.01 -9.91
CA ARG A 329 1.23 -20.60 -9.43
C ARG A 329 2.40 -19.66 -9.69
N ASN A 330 3.48 -19.77 -8.89
CA ASN A 330 4.70 -18.95 -9.02
C ASN A 330 4.44 -17.43 -9.06
N ASN A 331 3.54 -16.95 -8.23
CA ASN A 331 3.15 -15.55 -8.17
C ASN A 331 4.22 -14.69 -7.45
N ARG A 332 5.35 -14.44 -8.12
CA ARG A 332 6.47 -13.65 -7.58
C ARG A 332 6.25 -12.15 -7.76
N HIS A 333 5.06 -11.67 -7.42
CA HIS A 333 4.72 -10.27 -7.61
C HIS A 333 5.52 -9.33 -6.70
N VAL A 334 5.64 -8.08 -7.12
CA VAL A 334 6.30 -6.99 -6.40
C VAL A 334 5.30 -5.97 -5.82
N GLY A 335 4.06 -6.35 -5.60
CA GLY A 335 3.00 -5.50 -5.03
C GLY A 335 3.29 -5.04 -3.59
N PHE A 336 4.17 -5.75 -2.87
CA PHE A 336 4.72 -5.35 -1.56
C PHE A 336 6.14 -4.78 -1.65
N GLY A 337 6.59 -4.39 -2.85
CA GLY A 337 7.98 -4.03 -3.09
C GLY A 337 8.93 -5.23 -3.04
N ILE A 338 10.23 -4.97 -3.08
CA ILE A 338 11.30 -5.98 -3.02
C ILE A 338 12.58 -5.35 -2.48
N GLY A 339 13.50 -6.14 -1.93
CA GLY A 339 14.79 -5.68 -1.39
C GLY A 339 14.68 -5.09 0.01
N ALA A 340 15.55 -4.13 0.33
CA ALA A 340 15.68 -3.57 1.67
C ALA A 340 14.36 -2.93 2.18
N HIS A 341 13.59 -2.31 1.29
CA HIS A 341 12.33 -1.64 1.59
C HIS A 341 11.08 -2.53 1.33
N PHE A 342 11.21 -3.86 1.31
CA PHE A 342 10.05 -4.75 1.27
C PHE A 342 9.05 -4.38 2.38
N CYS A 343 7.75 -4.39 2.10
CA CYS A 343 6.70 -3.95 3.01
C CYS A 343 6.76 -4.67 4.37
N MET A 344 6.89 -3.92 5.46
CA MET A 344 6.87 -4.50 6.82
C MET A 344 5.51 -5.06 7.19
N GLY A 345 4.43 -4.39 6.77
CA GLY A 345 3.04 -4.78 7.02
C GLY A 345 2.51 -5.89 6.11
N ALA A 346 3.35 -6.48 5.24
CA ALA A 346 2.89 -7.45 4.24
C ALA A 346 2.15 -8.67 4.84
N HIS A 347 2.56 -9.12 6.04
CA HIS A 347 1.87 -10.20 6.73
C HIS A 347 0.51 -9.78 7.28
N LEU A 348 0.39 -8.54 7.78
CA LEU A 348 -0.87 -7.99 8.28
C LEU A 348 -1.86 -7.79 7.14
N ALA A 349 -1.45 -7.15 6.05
CA ALA A 349 -2.31 -6.93 4.88
C ALA A 349 -2.84 -8.26 4.28
N ARG A 350 -1.98 -9.29 4.21
CA ARG A 350 -2.38 -10.64 3.80
C ARG A 350 -3.39 -11.27 4.76
N LEU A 351 -3.18 -11.11 6.06
CA LEU A 351 -4.08 -11.64 7.08
C LEU A 351 -5.45 -10.96 7.01
N GLU A 352 -5.48 -9.64 6.88
CA GLU A 352 -6.73 -8.88 6.73
C GLU A 352 -7.52 -9.31 5.48
N ALA A 353 -6.84 -9.34 4.32
CA ALA A 353 -7.48 -9.76 3.07
C ALA A 353 -7.96 -11.23 3.12
N LYS A 354 -7.16 -12.12 3.72
CA LYS A 354 -7.53 -13.52 3.92
C LYS A 354 -8.78 -13.65 4.79
N ILE A 355 -8.78 -13.02 5.98
CA ILE A 355 -9.91 -13.08 6.91
C ILE A 355 -11.15 -12.48 6.25
N PHE A 356 -11.00 -11.37 5.55
CA PHE A 356 -12.13 -10.76 4.83
C PHE A 356 -12.71 -11.73 3.79
N LEU A 357 -11.90 -12.37 2.96
CA LEU A 357 -12.38 -13.34 1.97
C LEU A 357 -13.04 -14.56 2.63
N GLU A 358 -12.47 -15.10 3.70
CA GLU A 358 -13.05 -16.23 4.44
C GLU A 358 -14.44 -15.88 4.97
N GLU A 359 -14.60 -14.72 5.60
CA GLU A 359 -15.88 -14.30 6.16
C GLU A 359 -16.88 -13.91 5.05
N PHE A 360 -16.42 -13.26 3.99
CA PHE A 360 -17.26 -12.95 2.82
C PHE A 360 -17.80 -14.22 2.16
N LEU A 361 -16.97 -15.22 1.88
CA LEU A 361 -17.40 -16.46 1.26
C LEU A 361 -18.36 -17.27 2.15
N ARG A 362 -18.18 -17.18 3.47
CA ARG A 362 -19.04 -17.85 4.44
C ARG A 362 -20.41 -17.19 4.56
N GLU A 363 -20.47 -15.86 4.63
CA GLU A 363 -21.70 -15.11 4.96
C GLU A 363 -22.49 -14.69 3.72
N ILE A 364 -21.83 -14.44 2.59
CA ILE A 364 -22.44 -13.85 1.40
C ILE A 364 -22.56 -14.88 0.30
N ARG A 365 -23.78 -15.22 -0.06
CA ARG A 365 -24.08 -16.20 -1.11
C ARG A 365 -24.02 -15.61 -2.52
N GLN A 366 -24.52 -14.39 -2.67
CA GLN A 366 -24.55 -13.67 -3.94
C GLN A 366 -24.04 -12.26 -3.71
N ALA A 367 -23.23 -11.78 -4.64
CA ALA A 367 -22.74 -10.40 -4.65
C ALA A 367 -22.48 -9.96 -6.09
N GLU A 368 -22.79 -8.71 -6.39
CA GLU A 368 -22.56 -8.13 -7.71
C GLU A 368 -22.13 -6.67 -7.62
N VAL A 369 -21.43 -6.21 -8.65
CA VAL A 369 -21.09 -4.79 -8.84
C VAL A 369 -22.30 -4.13 -9.53
N VAL A 370 -22.94 -3.20 -8.82
CA VAL A 370 -24.19 -2.55 -9.28
C VAL A 370 -23.95 -1.52 -10.39
N ARG A 371 -22.78 -0.87 -10.37
CA ARG A 371 -22.34 0.10 -11.38
C ARG A 371 -20.83 0.10 -11.50
N PRO A 372 -20.27 0.60 -12.63
CA PRO A 372 -18.81 0.69 -12.79
C PRO A 372 -18.13 1.39 -11.60
N ALA A 373 -17.10 0.78 -11.08
CA ALA A 373 -16.33 1.30 -9.96
C ALA A 373 -15.56 2.55 -10.39
N LYS A 374 -15.46 3.54 -9.49
CA LYS A 374 -14.69 4.77 -9.73
C LYS A 374 -13.27 4.59 -9.24
N ARG A 375 -12.30 4.59 -10.17
CA ARG A 375 -10.88 4.54 -9.82
C ARG A 375 -10.41 5.79 -9.08
N ALA A 376 -9.48 5.60 -8.17
CA ALA A 376 -8.79 6.69 -7.51
C ALA A 376 -8.04 7.59 -8.52
N ALA A 377 -8.17 8.90 -8.35
CA ALA A 377 -7.48 9.89 -9.19
C ALA A 377 -6.04 10.08 -8.69
N SER A 378 -5.19 9.06 -8.89
CA SER A 378 -3.83 9.04 -8.39
C SER A 378 -2.88 8.40 -9.40
N ASN A 379 -1.65 8.93 -9.50
CA ASN A 379 -0.52 8.31 -10.19
C ASN A 379 0.46 7.65 -9.20
N TRP A 380 0.08 7.55 -7.93
CA TRP A 380 0.88 6.92 -6.87
C TRP A 380 0.21 5.67 -6.31
N PHE A 381 -1.12 5.69 -6.18
CA PHE A 381 -1.92 4.56 -5.72
C PHE A 381 -2.86 4.06 -6.81
N THR A 382 -3.23 2.78 -6.73
CA THR A 382 -4.24 2.18 -7.60
C THR A 382 -5.26 1.40 -6.78
N GLY A 383 -6.54 1.64 -7.08
CA GLY A 383 -7.70 1.07 -6.41
C GLY A 383 -8.95 1.88 -6.73
N TYR A 384 -9.98 1.72 -5.93
CA TYR A 384 -11.26 2.38 -6.17
C TYR A 384 -11.67 3.26 -4.98
N ASP A 385 -12.12 4.48 -5.30
CA ASP A 385 -12.70 5.43 -4.33
C ASP A 385 -14.18 5.18 -4.08
N ASN A 386 -14.84 4.41 -4.98
CA ASN A 386 -16.24 4.01 -4.84
C ASN A 386 -16.43 2.65 -5.52
N LEU A 387 -17.07 1.72 -4.82
CA LEU A 387 -17.43 0.41 -5.34
C LEU A 387 -18.84 0.05 -4.83
N MET A 388 -19.85 0.31 -5.66
CA MET A 388 -21.25 0.01 -5.32
C MET A 388 -21.53 -1.46 -5.50
N LEU A 389 -21.88 -2.13 -4.41
CA LEU A 389 -22.24 -3.54 -4.37
C LEU A 389 -23.70 -3.73 -3.95
N SER A 390 -24.26 -4.84 -4.40
CA SER A 390 -25.41 -5.51 -3.83
C SER A 390 -24.99 -6.91 -3.40
N TRP A 391 -25.39 -7.37 -2.23
CA TRP A 391 -25.17 -8.75 -1.82
C TRP A 391 -26.32 -9.34 -1.01
N ALA A 392 -26.47 -10.69 -1.10
CA ALA A 392 -27.41 -11.48 -0.33
C ALA A 392 -26.67 -12.53 0.52
N ARG A 393 -27.18 -12.76 1.73
CA ARG A 393 -26.64 -13.75 2.69
C ARG A 393 -27.27 -15.12 2.53
#